data_440f14d6907a816b11d3a2a2a771ce86
#
_entry.id   440f14d6907a816b11d3a2a2a771ce86
#
_cell.length_a   1.000
_cell.length_b   1.000
_cell.length_c   1.000
_cell.angle_alpha   90.00
_cell.angle_beta   90.00
_cell.angle_gamma   90.00
#
_symmetry.space_group_name_H-M   'P 1'
#
loop_
_entity.id
_entity.type
_entity.pdbx_description
1 polymer ?
#
loop_
_entity_poly.entity_id
_entity_poly.type
_entity_poly.pdbx_seq_one_letter_code
_entity_poly.pdbx_strand_id
1 'polypeptide(L)' 'MIITKLNRSLAKQDPEGTFESPLVIVDETMFTRGEKIATLDRWRQFILAELTVVGEVKRARLLDEIEEARNRLSR' A
#
# COMPACT_ATOMS: atom_id res chain seq x y z
N MET A 1 -24.23 4.97 -12.10
CA MET A 1 -23.81 3.69 -11.54
C MET A 1 -22.68 3.86 -10.57
N ILE A 2 -22.76 3.18 -9.47
CA ILE A 2 -21.75 3.29 -8.44
C ILE A 2 -20.87 2.05 -8.47
N ILE A 3 -19.58 2.28 -8.48
CA ILE A 3 -18.61 1.20 -8.42
C ILE A 3 -18.21 1.00 -6.98
N THR A 4 -18.56 -0.14 -6.45
CA THR A 4 -18.24 -0.47 -5.07
C THR A 4 -17.04 -1.39 -4.97
N LYS A 5 -16.64 -2.00 -6.07
CA LYS A 5 -15.49 -2.88 -6.08
C LYS A 5 -14.20 -2.10 -6.18
N LEU A 6 -13.18 -2.61 -5.53
CA LEU A 6 -11.84 -2.07 -5.64
C LEU A 6 -11.35 -2.18 -7.09
N ASN A 7 -10.82 -1.09 -7.62
CA ASN A 7 -10.17 -1.11 -8.92
C ASN A 7 -8.73 -1.56 -8.71
N ARG A 8 -8.42 -2.79 -9.11
CA ARG A 8 -7.11 -3.40 -8.86
C ARG A 8 -5.98 -2.61 -9.52
N SER A 9 -6.18 -2.18 -10.75
CA SER A 9 -5.14 -1.43 -11.46
C SER A 9 -4.86 -0.10 -10.79
N LEU A 10 -5.91 0.64 -10.44
CA LEU A 10 -5.75 1.93 -9.77
C LEU A 10 -5.14 1.76 -8.38
N ALA A 11 -5.58 0.75 -7.65
CA ALA A 11 -5.06 0.49 -6.31
C ALA A 11 -3.57 0.18 -6.34
N LYS A 12 -3.10 -0.55 -7.35
CA LYS A 12 -1.68 -0.85 -7.49
C LYS A 12 -0.86 0.38 -7.88
N GLN A 13 -1.44 1.29 -8.66
CA GLN A 13 -0.76 2.49 -9.12
C GLN A 13 -0.80 3.62 -8.10
N ASP A 14 -1.88 3.68 -7.32
CA ASP A 14 -2.08 4.73 -6.32
C ASP A 14 -2.54 4.10 -5.01
N PRO A 15 -1.66 3.35 -4.34
CA PRO A 15 -2.05 2.70 -3.10
C PRO A 15 -2.38 3.69 -1.98
N GLU A 16 -1.69 4.82 -1.92
CA GLU A 16 -1.96 5.81 -0.89
C GLU A 16 -3.35 6.41 -1.02
N GLY A 17 -3.82 6.62 -2.24
CA GLY A 17 -5.16 7.13 -2.47
C GLY A 17 -6.26 6.09 -2.27
N THR A 18 -5.89 4.82 -2.27
CA THR A 18 -6.84 3.71 -2.19
C THR A 18 -6.95 3.13 -0.79
N PHE A 19 -5.85 3.00 -0.08
CA PHE A 19 -5.79 2.32 1.21
C PHE A 19 -5.43 3.31 2.32
N GLU A 20 -6.07 3.16 3.48
CA GLU A 20 -5.77 4.00 4.63
C GLU A 20 -4.42 3.67 5.25
N SER A 21 -4.01 2.41 5.15
CA SER A 21 -2.79 1.93 5.77
C SER A 21 -2.21 0.80 4.95
N PRO A 22 -0.88 0.69 4.90
CA PRO A 22 -0.24 -0.47 4.25
C PRO A 22 -0.67 -1.80 4.85
N LEU A 23 -1.01 -1.83 6.13
CA LEU A 23 -1.43 -3.07 6.78
C LEU A 23 -2.76 -3.60 6.25
N VAL A 24 -3.61 -2.73 5.72
CA VAL A 24 -4.87 -3.14 5.11
C VAL A 24 -4.63 -4.03 3.89
N ILE A 25 -3.52 -3.79 3.17
CA ILE A 25 -3.20 -4.57 1.98
C ILE A 25 -3.00 -6.04 2.31
N VAL A 26 -2.50 -6.35 3.50
CA VAL A 26 -2.27 -7.74 3.92
C VAL A 26 -3.55 -8.56 3.84
N ASP A 27 -4.68 -7.96 4.17
CA ASP A 27 -5.97 -8.63 4.23
C ASP A 27 -6.80 -8.44 2.96
N GLU A 28 -6.26 -7.78 1.94
CA GLU A 28 -7.00 -7.51 0.72
C GLU A 28 -7.16 -8.77 -0.11
N THR A 29 -8.36 -9.30 -0.15
CA THR A 29 -8.64 -10.59 -0.81
C THR A 29 -8.60 -10.53 -2.33
N MET A 30 -8.68 -9.34 -2.91
CA MET A 30 -8.65 -9.18 -4.37
C MET A 30 -7.24 -9.26 -4.95
N PHE A 31 -6.22 -9.23 -4.10
CA PHE A 31 -4.83 -9.29 -4.53
C PHE A 31 -4.24 -10.65 -4.20
N THR A 32 -3.42 -11.17 -5.10
CA THR A 32 -2.55 -12.29 -4.78
C THR A 32 -1.45 -11.80 -3.84
N ARG A 33 -0.73 -12.75 -3.24
CA ARG A 33 0.40 -12.40 -2.38
C ARG A 33 1.44 -11.57 -3.12
N GLY A 34 1.76 -11.97 -4.36
CA GLY A 34 2.71 -11.23 -5.18
C GLY A 34 2.24 -9.82 -5.49
N GLU A 35 0.94 -9.66 -5.75
CA GLU A 35 0.37 -8.34 -5.98
C GLU A 35 0.41 -7.47 -4.74
N LYS A 36 0.20 -8.05 -3.57
CA LYS A 36 0.30 -7.33 -2.31
C LYS A 36 1.71 -6.81 -2.09
N ILE A 37 2.71 -7.67 -2.30
CA ILE A 37 4.11 -7.28 -2.12
C ILE A 37 4.49 -6.18 -3.12
N ALA A 38 4.10 -6.34 -4.39
CA ALA A 38 4.41 -5.35 -5.42
C ALA A 38 3.78 -4.00 -5.10
N THR A 39 2.54 -4.00 -4.60
CA THR A 39 1.84 -2.77 -4.24
C THR A 39 2.52 -2.07 -3.06
N LEU A 40 2.94 -2.84 -2.06
CA LEU A 40 3.67 -2.29 -0.92
C LEU A 40 5.02 -1.70 -1.34
N ASP A 41 5.72 -2.37 -2.25
CA ASP A 41 7.00 -1.88 -2.75
C ASP A 41 6.82 -0.58 -3.53
N ARG A 42 5.77 -0.49 -4.34
CA ARG A 42 5.46 0.74 -5.08
C ARG A 42 5.14 1.89 -4.12
N TRP A 43 4.35 1.62 -3.10
CA TRP A 43 4.02 2.63 -2.09
C TRP A 43 5.29 3.13 -1.41
N ARG A 44 6.15 2.21 -1.02
CA ARG A 44 7.42 2.54 -0.40
C ARG A 44 8.26 3.44 -1.31
N GLN A 45 8.35 3.10 -2.60
CA GLN A 45 9.09 3.90 -3.56
C GLN A 45 8.54 5.31 -3.68
N PHE A 46 7.22 5.46 -3.69
CA PHE A 46 6.59 6.78 -3.73
C PHE A 46 6.97 7.61 -2.51
N ILE A 47 6.95 7.01 -1.33
CA ILE A 47 7.30 7.71 -0.11
C ILE A 47 8.78 8.12 -0.12
N LEU A 48 9.66 7.22 -0.52
CA LEU A 48 11.10 7.49 -0.55
C LEU A 48 11.46 8.51 -1.62
N ALA A 49 10.72 8.55 -2.72
CA ALA A 49 10.93 9.52 -3.78
C ALA A 49 10.25 10.85 -3.52
N GLU A 50 9.57 10.97 -2.37
CA GLU A 50 8.85 12.19 -2.00
C GLU A 50 7.78 12.59 -2.99
N LEU A 51 7.18 11.59 -3.63
CA LEU A 51 6.08 11.82 -4.57
C LEU A 51 4.74 12.02 -3.85
N THR A 52 4.70 11.77 -2.55
CA THR A 52 3.52 11.99 -1.73
C THR A 52 3.76 13.14 -0.76
N VAL A 53 2.73 13.93 -0.52
CA VAL A 53 2.83 15.07 0.39
C VAL A 53 2.39 14.62 1.78
N VAL A 54 3.35 14.15 2.56
CA VAL A 54 3.10 13.71 3.94
C VAL A 54 4.18 14.27 4.86
N GLY A 55 3.82 14.52 6.10
CA GLY A 55 4.78 14.96 7.11
C GLY A 55 5.73 13.85 7.51
N GLU A 56 6.84 14.23 8.16
CA GLU A 56 7.88 13.28 8.54
C GLU A 56 7.38 12.18 9.47
N VAL A 57 6.52 12.52 10.42
CA VAL A 57 6.00 11.52 11.37
C VAL A 57 5.14 10.49 10.65
N LYS A 58 4.26 10.96 9.77
CA LYS A 58 3.41 10.05 9.01
C LYS A 58 4.24 9.22 8.04
N ARG A 59 5.26 9.84 7.44
CA ARG A 59 6.15 9.15 6.51
C ARG A 59 6.87 7.98 7.20
N ALA A 60 7.42 8.22 8.38
CA ALA A 60 8.10 7.19 9.16
C ALA A 60 7.14 6.07 9.54
N ARG A 61 5.93 6.44 9.95
CA ARG A 61 4.91 5.45 10.31
C ARG A 61 4.52 4.59 9.12
N LEU A 62 4.33 5.20 7.95
CA LEU A 62 3.98 4.46 6.74
C LEU A 62 5.07 3.48 6.34
N LEU A 63 6.33 3.89 6.43
CA LEU A 63 7.45 3.00 6.12
C LEU A 63 7.51 1.82 7.08
N ASP A 64 7.28 2.05 8.37
CA ASP A 64 7.24 0.98 9.35
C ASP A 64 6.09 0.02 9.08
N GLU A 65 4.93 0.55 8.73
CA GLU A 65 3.76 -0.28 8.42
C GLU A 65 3.96 -1.10 7.15
N ILE A 66 4.63 -0.54 6.15
CA ILE A 66 4.96 -1.28 4.94
C ILE A 66 5.88 -2.45 5.28
N GLU A 67 6.89 -2.22 6.11
CA GLU A 67 7.80 -3.27 6.52
C GLU A 67 7.07 -4.36 7.30
N GLU A 68 6.22 -3.97 8.22
CA GLU A 68 5.41 -4.92 8.97
C GLU A 68 4.51 -5.74 8.04
N ALA A 69 3.86 -5.08 7.10
CA ALA A 69 2.99 -5.75 6.14
C ALA A 69 3.77 -6.78 5.31
N ARG A 70 4.95 -6.40 4.83
CA ARG A 70 5.79 -7.31 4.06
C ARG A 70 6.22 -8.51 4.90
N ASN A 71 6.56 -8.28 6.17
CA ASN A 71 6.94 -9.35 7.07
C ASN A 71 5.80 -10.35 7.25
N ARG A 72 4.58 -9.86 7.40
CA ARG A 72 3.41 -10.73 7.52
C ARG A 72 3.20 -11.56 6.27
N LEU A 73 3.45 -11.00 5.11
CA LEU A 73 3.28 -11.70 3.84
C LEU A 73 4.40 -12.70 3.57
N SER A 74 5.52 -12.58 4.27
CA SER A 74 6.68 -13.46 4.09
C SER A 74 6.60 -14.72 4.94
N ARG A 75 5.65 -14.82 5.84
CA ARG A 75 5.50 -15.97 6.75
C ARG A 75 4.85 -17.17 6.10
#